data_ad8466f6527f9291d6baa454005e82dd
#
_entry.id   ad8466f6527f9291d6baa454005e82dd
#
_cell.length_a   1.000
_cell.length_b   1.000
_cell.length_c   1.000
_cell.angle_alpha   90.00
_cell.angle_beta   90.00
_cell.angle_gamma   90.00
#
_symmetry.space_group_name_H-M   'P 1'
#
loop_
_entity.id
_entity.type
_entity.pdbx_description
1 polymer ?
#
loop_
_entity_poly.entity_id
_entity_poly.type
_entity_poly.pdbx_seq_one_letter_code
_entity_poly.pdbx_strand_id
1 'polypeptide(L)' 'MTVRELRESLLDVPDELDVLRKEGSYLTEVYEAATAFVQVFGNGDPRNGIGKIAERGKPFFVID' A
#
# COMPACT_ATOMS: atom_id res chain seq x y z
N MET A 1 8.97 0.22 -1.78
CA MET A 1 8.84 -1.25 -1.65
C MET A 1 8.10 -1.82 -2.85
N THR A 2 8.60 -2.89 -3.42
CA THR A 2 7.92 -3.60 -4.50
C THR A 2 7.10 -4.76 -3.94
N VAL A 3 6.19 -5.30 -4.75
CA VAL A 3 5.44 -6.51 -4.37
C VAL A 3 6.38 -7.68 -4.11
N ARG A 4 7.48 -7.79 -4.87
CA ARG A 4 8.49 -8.83 -4.65
C ARG A 4 9.10 -8.71 -3.24
N GLU A 5 9.50 -7.50 -2.85
CA GLU A 5 10.07 -7.26 -1.53
C GLU A 5 9.07 -7.58 -0.42
N LEU A 6 7.80 -7.26 -0.62
CA LEU A 6 6.76 -7.59 0.32
C LEU A 6 6.59 -9.11 0.47
N ARG A 7 6.59 -9.85 -0.65
CA ARG A 7 6.52 -11.32 -0.59
C ARG A 7 7.68 -11.92 0.16
N GLU A 8 8.88 -11.41 -0.06
CA GLU A 8 10.07 -11.87 0.64
C GLU A 8 9.97 -11.62 2.14
N SER A 9 9.42 -10.48 2.54
CA SER A 9 9.19 -10.15 3.94
C SER A 9 8.20 -11.09 4.63
N LEU A 10 7.32 -11.73 3.87
CA LEU A 10 6.28 -12.59 4.41
C LEU A 10 6.66 -14.08 4.45
N LEU A 11 7.82 -14.47 3.92
CA LEU A 11 8.20 -15.88 3.77
C LEU A 11 8.18 -16.66 5.09
N ASP A 12 8.60 -16.03 6.18
CA ASP A 12 8.70 -16.68 7.49
C ASP A 12 7.56 -16.27 8.43
N VAL A 13 6.53 -15.62 7.90
CA VAL A 13 5.41 -15.12 8.70
C VAL A 13 4.25 -16.12 8.65
N PRO A 14 3.73 -16.56 9.82
CA PRO A 14 2.56 -17.46 9.85
C PRO A 14 1.34 -16.83 9.17
N ASP A 15 0.59 -17.65 8.45
CA ASP A 15 -0.58 -17.20 7.69
C ASP A 15 -1.71 -16.67 8.58
N GLU A 16 -1.76 -17.09 9.83
CA GLU A 16 -2.81 -16.73 10.77
C GLU A 16 -2.60 -15.38 11.45
N LEU A 17 -1.45 -14.74 11.27
CA LEU A 17 -1.20 -13.45 11.89
C LEU A 17 -2.01 -12.36 11.19
N ASP A 18 -2.66 -11.53 11.99
CA ASP A 18 -3.37 -10.37 11.46
C ASP A 18 -2.39 -9.31 10.98
N VAL A 19 -2.77 -8.62 9.92
CA VAL A 19 -1.99 -7.51 9.38
C VAL A 19 -2.50 -6.21 9.95
N LEU A 20 -1.60 -5.44 10.53
CA LEU A 20 -1.92 -4.11 11.03
C LEU A 20 -1.11 -3.06 10.29
N ARG A 21 -1.68 -1.87 10.16
CA ARG A 21 -1.02 -0.72 9.58
C ARG A 21 -0.58 0.22 10.68
N LYS A 22 0.67 0.66 10.62
CA LYS A 22 1.19 1.63 11.57
C LYS A 22 0.96 3.04 11.06
N GLU A 23 0.27 3.86 11.86
CA GLU A 23 0.05 5.28 11.59
C GLU A 23 0.56 6.11 12.77
N GLY A 24 1.74 6.71 12.62
CA GLY A 24 2.37 7.41 13.72
C GLY A 24 2.60 6.47 14.90
N SER A 25 1.98 6.78 16.03
CA SER A 25 2.06 5.95 17.24
C SER A 25 0.87 5.00 17.41
N TYR A 26 -0.03 4.95 16.41
CA TYR A 26 -1.21 4.09 16.45
C TYR A 26 -1.06 2.93 15.49
N LEU A 27 -1.77 1.84 15.81
CA LEU A 27 -1.94 0.69 14.91
C LEU A 27 -3.41 0.64 14.48
N THR A 28 -3.61 0.45 13.20
CA THR A 28 -4.96 0.35 12.63
C THR A 28 -5.10 -0.94 11.85
N GLU A 29 -6.33 -1.42 11.76
CA GLU A 29 -6.64 -2.64 11.05
C GLU A 29 -6.54 -2.43 9.54
N VAL A 30 -6.09 -3.46 8.83
CA VAL A 30 -6.08 -3.47 7.36
C VAL A 30 -7.32 -4.23 6.90
N TYR A 31 -8.18 -3.54 6.16
CA TYR A 31 -9.42 -4.13 5.65
C TYR A 31 -9.32 -4.61 4.22
N GLU A 32 -8.38 -4.04 3.46
CA GLU A 32 -8.27 -4.34 2.04
C GLU A 32 -6.83 -4.17 1.58
N ALA A 33 -6.43 -5.02 0.66
CA ALA A 33 -5.16 -4.90 -0.05
C ALA A 33 -5.42 -5.26 -1.51
N ALA A 34 -5.17 -4.33 -2.41
CA ALA A 34 -5.49 -4.53 -3.82
C ALA A 34 -4.66 -3.61 -4.72
N THR A 35 -4.59 -3.97 -5.99
CA THR A 35 -4.04 -3.09 -7.01
C THR A 35 -5.01 -1.94 -7.25
N ALA A 36 -4.51 -0.72 -7.25
CA ALA A 36 -5.28 0.47 -7.56
C ALA A 36 -4.53 1.34 -8.56
N PHE A 37 -5.27 2.08 -9.36
CA PHE A 37 -4.69 3.08 -10.25
C PHE A 37 -4.60 4.41 -9.51
N VAL A 38 -3.44 5.04 -9.59
CA VAL A 38 -3.18 6.28 -8.86
C VAL A 38 -2.83 7.38 -9.85
N GLN A 39 -3.58 8.46 -9.80
CA GLN A 39 -3.32 9.68 -10.54
C GLN A 39 -2.50 10.62 -9.70
N VAL A 40 -1.40 11.11 -10.27
CA VAL A 40 -0.49 12.01 -9.58
C VAL A 40 -0.65 13.41 -10.14
N PHE A 41 -0.65 14.42 -9.27
CA PHE A 41 -0.76 15.82 -9.66
C PHE A 41 0.62 16.46 -9.77
N GLY A 42 0.83 17.22 -10.86
CA GLY A 42 2.11 17.86 -11.10
C GLY A 42 3.22 16.84 -11.36
N ASN A 43 4.40 17.12 -10.85
CA ASN A 43 5.58 16.26 -10.96
C ASN A 43 5.76 15.38 -9.74
N GLY A 44 4.72 15.22 -8.94
CA GLY A 44 4.83 14.49 -7.68
C GLY A 44 4.82 12.99 -7.83
N ASP A 45 5.36 12.34 -6.83
CA ASP A 45 5.26 10.91 -6.62
C ASP A 45 4.07 10.67 -5.67
N PRO A 46 3.17 9.70 -5.92
CA PRO A 46 2.05 9.44 -5.01
C PRO A 46 2.49 9.14 -3.58
N ARG A 47 3.73 8.69 -3.39
CA ARG A 47 4.32 8.47 -2.06
C ARG A 47 4.46 9.74 -1.24
N ASN A 48 4.40 10.90 -1.88
CA ASN A 48 4.49 12.20 -1.21
C ASN A 48 3.13 12.76 -0.82
N GLY A 49 2.07 11.96 -0.93
CA GLY A 49 0.74 12.36 -0.54
C GLY A 49 -0.02 13.22 -1.53
N ILE A 50 0.49 13.36 -2.75
CA ILE A 50 -0.14 14.17 -3.80
C ILE A 50 -0.85 13.32 -4.87
N GLY A 51 -0.87 12.02 -4.70
CA GLY A 51 -1.62 11.11 -5.55
C GLY A 51 -3.00 10.84 -4.98
N LYS A 52 -3.93 10.44 -5.84
CA LYS A 52 -5.24 9.95 -5.40
C LYS A 52 -5.65 8.75 -6.25
N ILE A 53 -6.49 7.91 -5.69
CA ILE A 53 -7.06 6.78 -6.41
C ILE A 53 -8.00 7.29 -7.48
N ALA A 54 -7.88 6.74 -8.70
CA ALA A 54 -8.66 7.15 -9.85
C ALA A 54 -8.89 5.94 -10.76
N GLU A 55 -9.78 6.11 -11.75
CA GLU A 55 -10.03 5.06 -12.75
C GLU A 55 -8.86 4.88 -13.72
N ARG A 56 -8.02 5.90 -13.85
CA ARG A 56 -6.85 5.90 -14.73
C ARG A 56 -5.65 6.38 -13.97
N GLY A 57 -4.49 5.93 -14.38
CA GLY A 57 -3.24 6.35 -13.77
C GLY A 57 -2.24 5.22 -13.76
N LYS A 58 -1.21 5.37 -12.95
CA LYS A 58 -0.19 4.35 -12.77
C LYS A 58 -0.68 3.32 -11.74
N PRO A 59 -0.49 2.01 -11.98
CA PRO A 59 -0.91 1.00 -11.01
C PRO A 59 0.06 0.92 -9.83
N PHE A 60 -0.52 0.78 -8.65
CA PHE A 60 0.20 0.51 -7.42
C PHE A 60 -0.56 -0.55 -6.62
N PHE A 61 0.13 -1.28 -5.78
CA PHE A 61 -0.51 -2.15 -4.79
C PHE A 61 -0.73 -1.33 -3.53
N VAL A 62 -1.99 -1.22 -3.10
CA VAL A 62 -2.40 -0.34 -2.02
C VAL A 62 -2.96 -1.16 -0.86
N ILE A 63 -2.52 -0.85 0.35
CA ILE A 63 -3.03 -1.43 1.59
C ILE A 63 -3.86 -0.36 2.30
N ASP A 64 -5.06 -0.72 2.68
CA ASP A 64 -5.99 0.19 3.37
C ASP A 64 -6.49 -0.40 4.69
#